data_6b3e1cbdd52c374253ab629cb0bf0007
#
_entry.id   6b3e1cbdd52c374253ab629cb0bf0007
#
_cell.length_a   1.000
_cell.length_b   1.000
_cell.length_c   1.000
_cell.angle_alpha   90.00
_cell.angle_beta   90.00
_cell.angle_gamma   90.00
#
_symmetry.space_group_name_H-M   'P 1'
#
loop_
_entity.id
_entity.type
_entity.pdbx_description
1 polymer ?
#
loop_
_entity_poly.entity_id
_entity_poly.type
_entity_poly.pdbx_seq_one_letter_code
_entity_poly.pdbx_strand_id
1 'polypeptide(L)'
;MAISSRNALLGALAFIAFQAQAVNVTVAYQTSAEPAKVAQADNTFAKESGATVDWRKFDSGASIVRALASGDVQIGNLGSSPLAVAASQQVPIEVFLLASKLGNSEALAVKKNISKPQDLVGKRIDVPFISTTHYSLLAALKHWGIKPGQVEI
;
A
#
# COMPACT_ATOMS: atom_id res chain seq x y z
N MET A 1 7.92 15.40 -81.65
CA MET A 1 8.92 15.37 -80.59
C MET A 1 8.18 15.36 -79.26
N ALA A 2 8.03 14.21 -78.65
CA ALA A 2 7.25 13.99 -77.45
C ALA A 2 8.18 13.90 -76.25
N ILE A 3 8.01 14.79 -75.26
CA ILE A 3 8.74 14.76 -73.99
C ILE A 3 7.83 14.10 -72.95
N SER A 4 8.19 12.88 -72.59
CA SER A 4 7.55 12.12 -71.54
C SER A 4 8.03 12.60 -70.17
N SER A 5 7.15 13.22 -69.39
CA SER A 5 7.40 13.54 -68.00
C SER A 5 6.98 12.34 -67.11
N ARG A 6 7.99 11.61 -66.66
CA ARG A 6 7.81 10.56 -65.64
C ARG A 6 7.70 11.21 -64.28
N ASN A 7 6.48 11.24 -63.76
CA ASN A 7 6.20 11.64 -62.38
C ASN A 7 6.77 10.57 -61.42
N ALA A 8 7.80 10.86 -60.71
CA ALA A 8 8.31 10.10 -59.60
C ALA A 8 7.43 10.42 -58.35
N LEU A 9 6.52 9.53 -58.00
CA LEU A 9 5.80 9.55 -56.74
C LEU A 9 6.78 9.10 -55.64
N LEU A 10 7.36 10.04 -54.92
CA LEU A 10 8.05 9.75 -53.67
C LEU A 10 6.99 9.56 -52.58
N GLY A 11 6.69 8.29 -52.27
CA GLY A 11 5.91 7.94 -51.10
C GLY A 11 6.68 8.19 -49.82
N ALA A 12 6.35 9.28 -49.10
CA ALA A 12 6.83 9.51 -47.76
C ALA A 12 6.09 8.52 -46.82
N LEU A 13 6.75 7.44 -46.45
CA LEU A 13 6.34 6.59 -45.35
C LEU A 13 6.58 7.40 -44.02
N ALA A 14 5.53 8.04 -43.53
CA ALA A 14 5.53 8.57 -42.16
C ALA A 14 5.57 7.41 -41.19
N PHE A 15 6.74 7.09 -40.66
CA PHE A 15 6.87 6.25 -39.48
C PHE A 15 6.30 7.03 -38.29
N ILE A 16 5.03 6.74 -37.93
CA ILE A 16 4.47 7.15 -36.67
C ILE A 16 5.18 6.29 -35.61
N ALA A 17 6.26 6.81 -35.05
CA ALA A 17 6.86 6.24 -33.85
C ALA A 17 5.84 6.39 -32.73
N PHE A 18 5.12 5.35 -32.39
CA PHE A 18 4.41 5.25 -31.13
C PHE A 18 5.47 5.32 -30.03
N GLN A 19 5.65 6.51 -29.49
CA GLN A 19 6.41 6.65 -28.25
C GLN A 19 5.58 5.95 -27.17
N ALA A 20 6.02 4.78 -26.74
CA ALA A 20 5.50 4.16 -25.55
C ALA A 20 5.76 5.13 -24.39
N GLN A 21 4.73 5.86 -23.99
CA GLN A 21 4.81 6.71 -22.80
C GLN A 21 5.00 5.78 -21.60
N ALA A 22 6.11 5.95 -20.89
CA ALA A 22 6.34 5.22 -19.65
C ALA A 22 5.16 5.48 -18.71
N VAL A 23 4.50 4.41 -18.29
CA VAL A 23 3.38 4.50 -17.33
C VAL A 23 3.94 4.96 -16.00
N ASN A 24 3.39 6.03 -15.44
CA ASN A 24 3.75 6.49 -14.10
C ASN A 24 2.86 5.78 -13.09
N VAL A 25 3.48 5.11 -12.11
CA VAL A 25 2.78 4.38 -11.04
C VAL A 25 3.27 4.90 -9.69
N THR A 26 2.35 5.40 -8.88
CA THR A 26 2.64 5.73 -7.48
C THR A 26 2.31 4.53 -6.59
N VAL A 27 3.32 4.08 -5.83
CA VAL A 27 3.21 2.96 -4.90
C VAL A 27 3.28 3.48 -3.46
N ALA A 28 2.19 3.30 -2.71
CA ALA A 28 2.13 3.65 -1.30
C ALA A 28 2.73 2.55 -0.43
N TYR A 29 3.55 2.96 0.55
CA TYR A 29 4.17 2.05 1.50
C TYR A 29 4.14 2.59 2.94
N GLN A 30 4.32 1.69 3.89
CA GLN A 30 4.54 2.00 5.31
C GLN A 30 5.96 1.61 5.74
N THR A 31 6.33 1.87 7.00
CA THR A 31 7.69 1.63 7.50
C THR A 31 7.96 0.18 7.94
N SER A 32 6.99 -0.72 7.81
CA SER A 32 7.17 -2.14 8.12
C SER A 32 8.26 -2.79 7.27
N ALA A 33 8.95 -3.78 7.83
CA ALA A 33 9.90 -4.60 7.09
C ALA A 33 9.12 -5.58 6.20
N GLU A 34 9.28 -5.45 4.88
CA GLU A 34 8.56 -6.25 3.89
C GLU A 34 9.42 -6.46 2.63
N PRO A 35 9.22 -7.55 1.87
CA PRO A 35 10.04 -7.85 0.68
C PRO A 35 10.06 -6.72 -0.35
N ALA A 36 8.96 -5.98 -0.52
CA ALA A 36 8.88 -4.87 -1.44
C ALA A 36 9.90 -3.74 -1.16
N LYS A 37 10.42 -3.65 0.07
CA LYS A 37 11.49 -2.69 0.42
C LYS A 37 12.80 -2.98 -0.28
N VAL A 38 13.12 -4.23 -0.53
CA VAL A 38 14.30 -4.62 -1.30
C VAL A 38 14.13 -4.16 -2.75
N ALA A 39 13.00 -4.48 -3.36
CA ALA A 39 12.69 -4.07 -4.72
C ALA A 39 12.60 -2.53 -4.88
N GLN A 40 12.19 -1.81 -3.82
CA GLN A 40 12.23 -0.36 -3.77
C GLN A 40 13.69 0.16 -3.78
N ALA A 41 14.56 -0.44 -2.97
CA ALA A 41 15.94 0.02 -2.79
C ALA A 41 16.80 -0.14 -4.07
N ASP A 42 16.59 -1.23 -4.81
CA ASP A 42 17.35 -1.52 -6.03
C ASP A 42 16.61 -1.21 -7.34
N ASN A 43 15.44 -0.56 -7.25
CA ASN A 43 14.60 -0.17 -8.39
C ASN A 43 14.12 -1.34 -9.26
N THR A 44 13.98 -2.54 -8.72
CA THR A 44 13.59 -3.73 -9.48
C THR A 44 12.27 -3.53 -10.20
N PHE A 45 11.24 -2.96 -9.55
CA PHE A 45 9.93 -2.77 -10.18
C PHE A 45 9.98 -1.88 -11.41
N ALA A 46 10.73 -0.77 -11.36
CA ALA A 46 10.89 0.11 -12.51
C ALA A 46 11.68 -0.58 -13.64
N LYS A 47 12.75 -1.29 -13.30
CA LYS A 47 13.59 -2.01 -14.29
C LYS A 47 12.82 -3.11 -15.02
N GLU A 48 12.03 -3.89 -14.29
CA GLU A 48 11.31 -5.05 -14.86
C GLU A 48 10.04 -4.62 -15.61
N SER A 49 9.35 -3.58 -15.16
CA SER A 49 8.11 -3.13 -15.79
C SER A 49 8.29 -2.09 -16.90
N GLY A 50 9.43 -1.40 -16.94
CA GLY A 50 9.63 -0.23 -17.80
C GLY A 50 8.82 1.00 -17.37
N ALA A 51 8.11 0.94 -16.23
CA ALA A 51 7.34 2.05 -15.69
C ALA A 51 8.22 2.99 -14.87
N THR A 52 7.79 4.25 -14.77
CA THR A 52 8.30 5.16 -13.73
C THR A 52 7.56 4.86 -12.43
N VAL A 53 8.27 4.45 -11.38
CA VAL A 53 7.68 4.09 -10.08
C VAL A 53 8.03 5.18 -9.06
N ASP A 54 6.99 5.88 -8.58
CA ASP A 54 7.09 6.84 -7.47
C ASP A 54 6.68 6.16 -6.15
N TRP A 55 7.57 6.18 -5.15
CA TRP A 55 7.33 5.57 -3.85
C TRP A 55 6.90 6.61 -2.84
N ARG A 56 5.66 6.51 -2.34
CA ARG A 56 5.11 7.46 -1.38
C ARG A 56 4.88 6.81 -0.02
N LYS A 57 5.52 7.38 1.01
CA LYS A 57 5.36 6.91 2.39
C LYS A 57 4.06 7.41 3.00
N PHE A 58 3.39 6.52 3.75
CA PHE A 58 2.21 6.81 4.56
C PHE A 58 2.38 6.28 5.98
N ASP A 59 1.74 6.95 6.95
CA ASP A 59 1.86 6.58 8.35
C ASP A 59 0.82 5.53 8.79
N SER A 60 -0.22 5.28 7.98
CA SER A 60 -1.25 4.29 8.28
C SER A 60 -1.89 3.69 7.02
N GLY A 61 -2.44 2.47 7.15
CA GLY A 61 -3.22 1.84 6.09
C GLY A 61 -4.50 2.63 5.76
N ALA A 62 -5.10 3.31 6.73
CA ALA A 62 -6.26 4.17 6.50
C ALA A 62 -5.93 5.36 5.59
N SER A 63 -4.74 5.93 5.72
CA SER A 63 -4.27 7.01 4.81
C SER A 63 -4.01 6.49 3.40
N ILE A 64 -3.49 5.27 3.26
CA ILE A 64 -3.32 4.61 1.96
C ILE A 64 -4.67 4.36 1.29
N VAL A 65 -5.68 3.86 2.03
CA VAL A 65 -7.03 3.65 1.50
C VAL A 65 -7.61 4.95 0.95
N ARG A 66 -7.45 6.07 1.64
CA ARG A 66 -7.91 7.38 1.13
C ARG A 66 -7.17 7.79 -0.14
N ALA A 67 -5.87 7.59 -0.21
CA ALA A 67 -5.07 7.92 -1.39
C ALA A 67 -5.39 7.03 -2.60
N LEU A 68 -5.70 5.75 -2.37
CA LEU A 68 -6.23 4.85 -3.40
C LEU A 68 -7.61 5.29 -3.89
N ALA A 69 -8.49 5.65 -2.97
CA ALA A 69 -9.86 6.11 -3.29
C ALA A 69 -9.88 7.42 -4.09
N SER A 70 -8.93 8.34 -3.83
CA SER A 70 -8.79 9.59 -4.59
C SER A 70 -8.06 9.42 -5.93
N GLY A 71 -7.40 8.28 -6.17
CA GLY A 71 -6.56 8.07 -7.35
C GLY A 71 -5.13 8.64 -7.24
N ASP A 72 -4.77 9.24 -6.10
CA ASP A 72 -3.42 9.78 -5.87
C ASP A 72 -2.34 8.68 -5.82
N VAL A 73 -2.77 7.46 -5.58
CA VAL A 73 -1.95 6.25 -5.53
C VAL A 73 -2.63 5.14 -6.31
N GLN A 74 -1.88 4.38 -7.11
CA GLN A 74 -2.40 3.27 -7.90
C GLN A 74 -2.20 1.92 -7.20
N ILE A 75 -1.14 1.77 -6.41
CA ILE A 75 -0.81 0.53 -5.71
C ILE A 75 -0.49 0.88 -4.25
N GLY A 76 -1.02 0.09 -3.31
CA GLY A 76 -0.76 0.31 -1.89
C GLY A 76 -0.59 -0.99 -1.11
N ASN A 77 0.41 -1.03 -0.23
CA ASN A 77 0.55 -2.10 0.74
C ASN A 77 -0.16 -1.71 2.04
N LEU A 78 -1.14 -2.50 2.44
CA LEU A 78 -1.94 -2.24 3.64
C LEU A 78 -2.34 -3.55 4.34
N GLY A 79 -2.60 -3.45 5.62
CA GLY A 79 -3.02 -4.59 6.41
C GLY A 79 -4.49 -4.99 6.17
N SER A 80 -4.87 -6.17 6.66
CA SER A 80 -6.21 -6.72 6.49
C SER A 80 -7.30 -5.87 7.16
N SER A 81 -7.03 -5.21 8.28
CA SER A 81 -8.04 -4.37 8.96
C SER A 81 -8.42 -3.13 8.15
N PRO A 82 -7.49 -2.28 7.65
CA PRO A 82 -7.85 -1.18 6.77
C PRO A 82 -8.50 -1.66 5.46
N LEU A 83 -8.09 -2.82 4.92
CA LEU A 83 -8.74 -3.43 3.76
C LEU A 83 -10.21 -3.79 4.05
N ALA A 84 -10.49 -4.42 5.20
CA ALA A 84 -11.85 -4.78 5.59
C ALA A 84 -12.74 -3.53 5.75
N VAL A 85 -12.20 -2.45 6.32
CA VAL A 85 -12.92 -1.16 6.42
C VAL A 85 -13.19 -0.59 5.03
N ALA A 86 -12.20 -0.58 4.13
CA ALA A 86 -12.38 -0.11 2.76
C ALA A 86 -13.46 -0.92 2.02
N ALA A 87 -13.46 -2.24 2.15
CA ALA A 87 -14.47 -3.11 1.57
C ALA A 87 -15.87 -2.85 2.13
N SER A 88 -15.99 -2.64 3.46
CA SER A 88 -17.28 -2.32 4.09
C SER A 88 -17.84 -0.98 3.65
N GLN A 89 -16.99 -0.05 3.24
CA GLN A 89 -17.33 1.27 2.71
C GLN A 89 -17.46 1.29 1.18
N GLN A 90 -17.36 0.12 0.53
CA GLN A 90 -17.44 -0.02 -0.93
C GLN A 90 -16.42 0.85 -1.69
N VAL A 91 -15.25 1.07 -1.10
CA VAL A 91 -14.13 1.75 -1.79
C VAL A 91 -13.71 0.91 -3.00
N PRO A 92 -13.60 1.47 -4.21
CA PRO A 92 -13.29 0.73 -5.44
C PRO A 92 -11.81 0.36 -5.52
N ILE A 93 -11.38 -0.58 -4.68
CA ILE A 93 -10.03 -1.14 -4.65
C ILE A 93 -10.08 -2.66 -4.81
N GLU A 94 -9.04 -3.21 -5.42
CA GLU A 94 -8.89 -4.65 -5.63
C GLU A 94 -7.63 -5.17 -4.95
N VAL A 95 -7.69 -6.41 -4.45
CA VAL A 95 -6.52 -7.11 -3.91
C VAL A 95 -5.95 -8.00 -5.00
N PHE A 96 -4.78 -7.67 -5.53
CA PHE A 96 -4.11 -8.46 -6.56
C PHE A 96 -2.99 -9.36 -6.02
N LEU A 97 -2.49 -9.09 -4.80
CA LEU A 97 -1.41 -9.85 -4.19
C LEU A 97 -1.57 -9.93 -2.67
N LEU A 98 -1.45 -11.13 -2.12
CA LEU A 98 -1.26 -11.35 -0.69
C LEU A 98 0.24 -11.32 -0.38
N ALA A 99 0.74 -10.15 0.05
CA ALA A 99 2.16 -9.89 0.22
C ALA A 99 2.78 -10.69 1.37
N SER A 100 2.05 -10.88 2.48
CA SER A 100 2.53 -11.64 3.64
C SER A 100 1.39 -12.16 4.50
N LYS A 101 1.68 -13.17 5.32
CA LYS A 101 0.83 -13.66 6.39
C LYS A 101 1.48 -13.32 7.72
N LEU A 102 0.82 -12.53 8.56
CA LEU A 102 1.42 -12.00 9.78
C LEU A 102 1.83 -13.08 10.80
N GLY A 103 1.03 -14.15 10.96
CA GLY A 103 1.35 -15.21 11.92
C GLY A 103 1.58 -14.65 13.33
N ASN A 104 2.77 -14.89 13.87
CA ASN A 104 3.21 -14.46 15.20
C ASN A 104 4.06 -13.17 15.16
N SER A 105 3.94 -12.35 14.12
CA SER A 105 4.77 -11.14 13.95
C SER A 105 4.27 -9.91 14.72
N GLU A 106 3.07 -9.97 15.29
CA GLU A 106 2.53 -8.89 16.12
C GLU A 106 2.66 -9.22 17.60
N ALA A 107 3.08 -8.24 18.40
CA ALA A 107 3.23 -8.37 19.84
C ALA A 107 2.90 -7.05 20.55
N LEU A 108 2.34 -7.13 21.75
CA LEU A 108 2.18 -5.99 22.63
C LEU A 108 3.47 -5.78 23.44
N ALA A 109 4.18 -4.70 23.16
CA ALA A 109 5.34 -4.31 23.94
C ALA A 109 4.90 -3.51 25.17
N VAL A 110 5.35 -3.93 26.34
CA VAL A 110 4.98 -3.29 27.61
C VAL A 110 6.20 -2.97 28.47
N LYS A 111 6.05 -2.05 29.43
CA LYS A 111 7.09 -1.78 30.42
C LYS A 111 7.28 -2.98 31.35
N LYS A 112 8.48 -3.14 31.91
CA LYS A 112 8.85 -4.29 32.78
C LYS A 112 7.94 -4.48 34.00
N ASN A 113 7.29 -3.45 34.49
CA ASN A 113 6.38 -3.51 35.62
C ASN A 113 4.95 -3.94 35.26
N ILE A 114 4.67 -4.24 33.99
CA ILE A 114 3.42 -4.82 33.51
C ILE A 114 3.69 -6.30 33.28
N SER A 115 3.18 -7.16 34.15
CA SER A 115 3.45 -8.59 34.17
C SER A 115 2.24 -9.45 33.78
N LYS A 116 1.04 -8.90 33.87
CA LYS A 116 -0.22 -9.57 33.54
C LYS A 116 -1.17 -8.60 32.83
N PRO A 117 -2.14 -9.11 32.06
CA PRO A 117 -3.07 -8.26 31.31
C PRO A 117 -3.80 -7.23 32.16
N GLN A 118 -4.19 -7.58 33.39
CA GLN A 118 -4.93 -6.67 34.29
C GLN A 118 -4.13 -5.43 34.69
N ASP A 119 -2.79 -5.48 34.60
CA ASP A 119 -1.93 -4.32 34.87
C ASP A 119 -2.06 -3.22 33.78
N LEU A 120 -2.74 -3.53 32.66
CA LEU A 120 -3.04 -2.59 31.60
C LEU A 120 -4.20 -1.64 31.95
N VAL A 121 -5.05 -2.00 32.91
CA VAL A 121 -6.18 -1.15 33.33
C VAL A 121 -5.66 0.23 33.79
N GLY A 122 -6.26 1.30 33.23
CA GLY A 122 -5.85 2.69 33.47
C GLY A 122 -4.55 3.09 32.76
N LYS A 123 -4.00 2.28 31.87
CA LYS A 123 -2.81 2.62 31.09
C LYS A 123 -3.19 3.14 29.70
N ARG A 124 -2.27 3.93 29.13
CA ARG A 124 -2.31 4.37 27.74
C ARG A 124 -1.55 3.39 26.87
N ILE A 125 -2.20 2.99 25.75
CA ILE A 125 -1.66 2.07 24.76
C ILE A 125 -1.74 2.77 23.42
N ASP A 126 -0.61 2.92 22.74
CA ASP A 126 -0.53 3.61 21.47
C ASP A 126 -0.51 2.58 20.32
N VAL A 127 -1.44 2.76 19.38
CA VAL A 127 -1.55 1.97 18.15
C VAL A 127 -2.08 2.84 17.01
N PRO A 128 -1.65 2.63 15.76
CA PRO A 128 -2.25 3.33 14.63
C PRO A 128 -3.74 2.95 14.48
N PHE A 129 -4.60 3.95 14.46
CA PHE A 129 -6.06 3.75 14.33
C PHE A 129 -6.41 2.98 13.03
N ILE A 130 -7.35 2.04 13.10
CA ILE A 130 -7.78 1.16 11.99
C ILE A 130 -6.60 0.33 11.42
N SER A 131 -5.58 0.01 12.21
CA SER A 131 -4.52 -0.92 11.81
C SER A 131 -4.81 -2.36 12.22
N THR A 132 -4.03 -3.31 11.71
CA THR A 132 -4.06 -4.71 12.20
C THR A 132 -3.70 -4.79 13.67
N THR A 133 -2.70 -4.02 14.13
CA THR A 133 -2.31 -3.93 15.54
C THR A 133 -3.42 -3.36 16.43
N HIS A 134 -4.20 -2.39 15.93
CA HIS A 134 -5.39 -1.90 16.64
C HIS A 134 -6.44 -3.02 16.82
N TYR A 135 -6.72 -3.77 15.76
CA TYR A 135 -7.62 -4.92 15.84
C TYR A 135 -7.10 -5.98 16.82
N SER A 136 -5.81 -6.32 16.74
CA SER A 136 -5.16 -7.31 17.62
C SER A 136 -5.22 -6.87 19.08
N LEU A 137 -5.00 -5.57 19.37
CA LEU A 137 -5.17 -5.02 20.71
C LEU A 137 -6.61 -5.20 21.23
N LEU A 138 -7.61 -4.80 20.45
CA LEU A 138 -9.02 -4.93 20.87
C LEU A 138 -9.41 -6.39 21.09
N ALA A 139 -8.94 -7.31 20.25
CA ALA A 139 -9.15 -8.74 20.39
C ALA A 139 -8.50 -9.28 21.68
N ALA A 140 -7.27 -8.87 21.98
CA ALA A 140 -6.54 -9.25 23.19
C ALA A 140 -7.23 -8.71 24.46
N LEU A 141 -7.62 -7.44 24.48
CA LEU A 141 -8.38 -6.85 25.60
C LEU A 141 -9.69 -7.62 25.85
N LYS A 142 -10.43 -7.94 24.78
CA LYS A 142 -11.64 -8.74 24.89
C LYS A 142 -11.37 -10.13 25.47
N HIS A 143 -10.31 -10.80 25.00
CA HIS A 143 -9.89 -12.12 25.49
C HIS A 143 -9.53 -12.09 26.98
N TRP A 144 -8.92 -11.02 27.46
CA TRP A 144 -8.54 -10.82 28.87
C TRP A 144 -9.66 -10.25 29.74
N GLY A 145 -10.85 -10.02 29.18
CA GLY A 145 -12.00 -9.46 29.90
C GLY A 145 -11.84 -7.97 30.26
N ILE A 146 -10.93 -7.26 29.60
CA ILE A 146 -10.68 -5.82 29.78
C ILE A 146 -11.53 -5.05 28.75
N LYS A 147 -12.42 -4.18 29.25
CA LYS A 147 -13.24 -3.35 28.35
C LYS A 147 -12.37 -2.23 27.76
N PRO A 148 -12.57 -1.83 26.48
CA PRO A 148 -11.79 -0.76 25.85
C PRO A 148 -11.76 0.54 26.66
N GLY A 149 -12.85 0.95 27.31
CA GLY A 149 -12.90 2.13 28.17
C GLY A 149 -12.13 2.02 29.49
N GLN A 150 -11.50 0.88 29.79
CA GLN A 150 -10.62 0.70 30.95
C GLN A 150 -9.15 0.95 30.59
N VAL A 151 -8.83 1.18 29.34
CA VAL A 151 -7.53 1.60 28.81
C VAL A 151 -7.72 2.84 27.94
N GLU A 152 -6.70 3.66 27.83
CA GLU A 152 -6.66 4.79 26.88
C GLU A 152 -5.95 4.32 25.61
N ILE A 153 -6.64 4.32 24.44
CA ILE A 153 -6.11 3.90 23.15
C ILE A 153 -6.01 5.11 22.23
#